data_f538dca2b695919967d062d224a2d1a5
#
_entry.id   f538dca2b695919967d062d224a2d1a5
#
_cell.length_a   1.000
_cell.length_b   1.000
_cell.length_c   1.000
_cell.angle_alpha   90.00
_cell.angle_beta   90.00
_cell.angle_gamma   90.00
#
_symmetry.space_group_name_H-M   'P 1'
#
loop_
_entity.id
_entity.type
_entity.pdbx_description
1 polymer ?
#
loop_
_entity_poly.entity_id
_entity_poly.type
_entity_poly.pdbx_seq_one_letter_code
_entity_poly.pdbx_strand_id
1 'polypeptide(L)'
;VRITTRVLLPFSIIGGLLLVWQGVPQNFSGNVIVDTIEGAKQIVAQGPVAALEIIKHLGTNGGGFIGANSATPIENPTILTNLIELYSMMLLPGACVITFGKMVRDRKCEAQAGSTALTVCSGVDSRSFTARFFGREGRTIFAAMGILFVIGLGICFWAESQGNPALAEAGLSQSMGSMEGKEVRFGVAQSEIGRAHV
;
A
#
# COMPACT_ATOMS: atom_id res chain seq x y z
N VAL A 1 -20.96 -6.61 1.97
CA VAL A 1 -21.01 -7.85 1.18
C VAL A 1 -20.57 -7.62 -0.26
N ARG A 2 -21.17 -6.71 -1.05
CA ARG A 2 -20.83 -6.54 -2.49
C ARG A 2 -19.36 -6.13 -2.73
N ILE A 3 -18.80 -5.22 -1.95
CA ILE A 3 -17.40 -4.80 -2.07
C ILE A 3 -16.48 -5.96 -1.70
N THR A 4 -16.79 -6.66 -0.62
CA THR A 4 -15.98 -7.80 -0.16
C THR A 4 -15.91 -8.90 -1.22
N THR A 5 -17.06 -9.31 -1.78
CA THR A 5 -17.11 -10.45 -2.71
C THR A 5 -16.69 -10.10 -4.14
N ARG A 6 -16.90 -8.85 -4.60
CA ARG A 6 -16.63 -8.47 -5.99
C ARG A 6 -15.30 -7.75 -6.20
N VAL A 7 -14.76 -7.16 -5.14
CA VAL A 7 -13.50 -6.40 -5.21
C VAL A 7 -12.44 -7.05 -4.34
N LEU A 8 -12.63 -7.05 -3.02
CA LEU A 8 -11.58 -7.51 -2.10
C LEU A 8 -11.20 -8.97 -2.33
N LEU A 9 -12.18 -9.87 -2.43
CA LEU A 9 -11.91 -11.30 -2.56
C LEU A 9 -11.14 -11.66 -3.84
N PRO A 10 -11.52 -11.23 -5.06
CA PRO A 10 -10.76 -11.53 -6.25
C PRO A 10 -9.33 -10.98 -6.20
N PHE A 11 -9.15 -9.74 -5.76
CA PHE A 11 -7.81 -9.14 -5.65
C PHE A 11 -6.97 -9.82 -4.58
N SER A 12 -7.56 -10.25 -3.45
CA SER A 12 -6.86 -11.02 -2.41
C SER A 12 -6.38 -12.38 -2.92
N ILE A 13 -7.20 -13.08 -3.71
CA ILE A 13 -6.81 -14.37 -4.28
C ILE A 13 -5.65 -14.19 -5.27
N ILE A 14 -5.76 -13.25 -6.21
CA ILE A 14 -4.71 -13.01 -7.21
C ILE A 14 -3.42 -12.55 -6.53
N GLY A 15 -3.51 -11.56 -5.64
CA GLY A 15 -2.35 -11.04 -4.93
C GLY A 15 -1.71 -12.07 -4.01
N GLY A 16 -2.51 -12.88 -3.29
CA GLY A 16 -2.02 -13.97 -2.47
C GLY A 16 -1.24 -15.02 -3.27
N LEU A 17 -1.74 -15.40 -4.46
CA LEU A 17 -1.03 -16.32 -5.35
C LEU A 17 0.29 -15.73 -5.85
N LEU A 18 0.33 -14.43 -6.14
CA LEU A 18 1.56 -13.75 -6.53
C LEU A 18 2.59 -13.71 -5.38
N LEU A 19 2.15 -13.47 -4.14
CA LEU A 19 3.02 -13.50 -2.97
C LEU A 19 3.56 -14.91 -2.71
N VAL A 20 2.73 -15.95 -2.83
CA VAL A 20 3.18 -17.36 -2.71
C VAL A 20 4.20 -17.68 -3.79
N TRP A 21 3.97 -17.25 -5.01
CA TRP A 21 4.93 -17.44 -6.12
C TRP A 21 6.29 -16.78 -5.82
N GLN A 22 6.30 -15.68 -5.07
CA GLN A 22 7.51 -15.00 -4.66
C GLN A 22 8.16 -15.59 -3.39
N GLY A 23 7.58 -16.63 -2.79
CA GLY A 23 8.13 -17.34 -1.66
C GLY A 23 7.56 -16.98 -0.29
N VAL A 24 6.47 -16.20 -0.22
CA VAL A 24 5.77 -15.94 1.03
C VAL A 24 5.05 -17.21 1.48
N PRO A 25 5.22 -17.68 2.73
CA PRO A 25 4.61 -18.91 3.22
C PRO A 25 3.07 -18.87 3.18
N GLN A 26 2.49 -19.98 2.75
CA GLN A 26 1.04 -20.20 2.78
C GLN A 26 0.77 -21.65 3.17
N ASN A 27 0.80 -21.93 4.46
CA ASN A 27 0.60 -23.27 4.99
C ASN A 27 -0.14 -23.21 6.34
N PHE A 28 -0.41 -24.35 6.92
CA PHE A 28 -0.97 -24.50 8.26
C PHE A 28 -0.03 -25.29 9.19
N SER A 29 1.26 -25.32 8.86
CA SER A 29 2.28 -25.96 9.67
C SER A 29 2.52 -25.15 10.95
N GLY A 30 2.99 -25.83 11.99
CA GLY A 30 3.47 -25.17 13.20
C GLY A 30 4.77 -24.41 12.97
N ASN A 31 5.21 -23.68 13.99
CA ASN A 31 6.46 -22.95 13.95
C ASN A 31 7.66 -23.91 13.72
N VAL A 32 8.60 -23.47 12.92
CA VAL A 32 9.85 -24.20 12.63
C VAL A 32 10.98 -23.60 13.46
N ILE A 33 11.71 -24.47 14.15
CA ILE A 33 12.92 -24.07 14.89
C ILE A 33 14.11 -24.24 13.96
N VAL A 34 14.85 -23.17 13.72
CA VAL A 34 16.06 -23.16 12.93
C VAL A 34 17.24 -22.73 13.78
N ASP A 35 18.40 -23.32 13.53
CA ASP A 35 19.64 -22.88 14.18
C ASP A 35 20.22 -21.69 13.38
N THR A 36 20.53 -20.60 14.08
CA THR A 36 21.17 -19.43 13.46
C THR A 36 22.67 -19.71 13.25
N ILE A 37 23.30 -18.89 12.40
CA ILE A 37 24.74 -18.97 12.14
C ILE A 37 25.56 -18.80 13.42
N GLU A 38 25.01 -18.07 14.39
CA GLU A 38 25.62 -17.81 15.70
C GLU A 38 25.38 -18.96 16.71
N GLY A 39 24.69 -20.03 16.31
CA GLY A 39 24.38 -21.18 17.17
C GLY A 39 23.16 -20.98 18.08
N ALA A 40 22.47 -19.88 17.99
CA ALA A 40 21.22 -19.66 18.72
C ALA A 40 20.03 -20.32 17.98
N LYS A 41 18.99 -20.71 18.73
CA LYS A 41 17.74 -21.24 18.15
C LYS A 41 16.76 -20.11 17.89
N GLN A 42 16.30 -20.01 16.64
CA GLN A 42 15.27 -19.06 16.23
C GLN A 42 13.97 -19.80 15.87
N ILE A 43 12.87 -19.31 16.38
CA ILE A 43 11.53 -19.82 16.04
C ILE A 43 11.01 -19.01 14.85
N VAL A 44 10.82 -19.69 13.73
CA VAL A 44 10.24 -19.10 12.52
C VAL A 44 8.76 -19.44 12.47
N ALA A 45 7.92 -18.41 12.54
CA ALA A 45 6.47 -18.57 12.46
C ALA A 45 6.07 -18.99 11.03
N GLN A 46 5.23 -20.01 10.94
CA GLN A 46 4.63 -20.51 9.71
C GLN A 46 3.12 -20.32 9.78
N GLY A 47 2.46 -20.24 8.64
CA GLY A 47 1.01 -20.08 8.62
C GLY A 47 0.49 -19.53 7.28
N PRO A 48 -0.76 -19.05 7.22
CA PRO A 48 -1.36 -18.43 6.04
C PRO A 48 -0.87 -16.99 5.85
N VAL A 49 0.45 -16.79 5.80
CA VAL A 49 1.10 -15.48 5.79
C VAL A 49 0.71 -14.68 4.55
N ALA A 50 0.81 -15.30 3.35
CA ALA A 50 0.52 -14.61 2.10
C ALA A 50 -0.91 -14.08 2.00
N ALA A 51 -1.90 -14.87 2.45
CA ALA A 51 -3.30 -14.47 2.44
C ALA A 51 -3.54 -13.28 3.39
N LEU A 52 -3.01 -13.33 4.61
CA LEU A 52 -3.17 -12.26 5.58
C LEU A 52 -2.43 -11.00 5.16
N GLU A 53 -1.27 -11.15 4.53
CA GLU A 53 -0.46 -10.03 4.06
C GLU A 53 -1.16 -9.24 2.96
N ILE A 54 -1.69 -9.91 1.94
CA ILE A 54 -2.40 -9.20 0.86
C ILE A 54 -3.71 -8.57 1.35
N ILE A 55 -4.44 -9.22 2.26
CA ILE A 55 -5.66 -8.67 2.85
C ILE A 55 -5.32 -7.42 3.66
N LYS A 56 -4.23 -7.44 4.43
CA LYS A 56 -3.72 -6.30 5.18
C LYS A 56 -3.48 -5.10 4.26
N HIS A 57 -2.77 -5.29 3.17
CA HIS A 57 -2.44 -4.21 2.24
C HIS A 57 -3.66 -3.70 1.48
N LEU A 58 -4.54 -4.56 1.01
CA LEU A 58 -5.79 -4.15 0.38
C LEU A 58 -6.72 -3.41 1.35
N GLY A 59 -6.72 -3.81 2.61
CA GLY A 59 -7.52 -3.16 3.67
C GLY A 59 -6.88 -1.91 4.26
N THR A 60 -5.62 -1.62 3.95
CA THR A 60 -4.85 -0.48 4.50
C THR A 60 -4.86 -0.41 6.04
N ASN A 61 -4.90 -1.56 6.72
CA ASN A 61 -5.10 -1.62 8.17
C ASN A 61 -3.79 -1.75 8.98
N GLY A 62 -2.65 -1.95 8.32
CA GLY A 62 -1.35 -2.08 8.98
C GLY A 62 -1.12 -3.34 9.82
N GLY A 63 -2.13 -4.22 9.95
CA GLY A 63 -2.03 -5.50 10.64
C GLY A 63 -1.15 -6.51 9.91
N GLY A 64 -1.53 -7.77 9.87
CA GLY A 64 -0.84 -8.84 9.17
C GLY A 64 -0.50 -10.00 10.09
N PHE A 65 0.24 -10.98 9.57
CA PHE A 65 0.55 -12.18 10.31
C PHE A 65 1.53 -11.93 11.47
N ILE A 66 2.63 -11.21 11.17
CA ILE A 66 3.68 -10.90 12.17
C ILE A 66 3.43 -9.53 12.82
N GLY A 67 2.66 -8.65 12.19
CA GLY A 67 2.37 -7.31 12.71
C GLY A 67 3.55 -6.33 12.64
N ALA A 68 4.58 -6.65 11.85
CA ALA A 68 5.81 -5.86 11.71
C ALA A 68 5.82 -4.99 10.45
N ASN A 69 4.67 -4.62 9.94
CA ASN A 69 4.50 -3.77 8.74
C ASN A 69 5.29 -4.26 7.51
N SER A 70 5.28 -5.59 7.28
CA SER A 70 6.02 -6.26 6.20
C SER A 70 7.54 -6.04 6.26
N ALA A 71 8.09 -5.78 7.44
CA ALA A 71 9.53 -5.62 7.61
C ALA A 71 10.28 -6.96 7.54
N THR A 72 9.63 -8.06 7.89
CA THR A 72 10.27 -9.38 7.96
C THR A 72 10.45 -10.00 6.58
N PRO A 73 11.54 -10.75 6.35
CA PRO A 73 11.72 -11.49 5.11
C PRO A 73 10.65 -12.55 4.83
N ILE A 74 9.93 -12.99 5.86
CA ILE A 74 8.86 -13.99 5.75
C ILE A 74 7.64 -13.39 5.05
N GLU A 75 7.26 -12.17 5.40
CA GLU A 75 6.13 -11.46 4.81
C GLU A 75 6.49 -10.84 3.46
N ASN A 76 7.71 -10.32 3.33
CA ASN A 76 8.14 -9.53 2.18
C ASN A 76 9.57 -9.93 1.75
N PRO A 77 9.74 -11.09 1.07
CA PRO A 77 11.06 -11.63 0.73
C PRO A 77 11.78 -10.87 -0.39
N THR A 78 11.07 -10.28 -1.34
CA THR A 78 11.66 -9.71 -2.57
C THR A 78 11.24 -8.26 -2.81
N ILE A 79 11.99 -7.55 -3.67
CA ILE A 79 11.61 -6.21 -4.14
C ILE A 79 10.24 -6.25 -4.84
N LEU A 80 9.94 -7.33 -5.56
CA LEU A 80 8.66 -7.49 -6.26
C LEU A 80 7.49 -7.64 -5.28
N THR A 81 7.66 -8.37 -4.17
CA THR A 81 6.64 -8.44 -3.12
C THR A 81 6.39 -7.07 -2.52
N ASN A 82 7.44 -6.30 -2.22
CA ASN A 82 7.31 -4.95 -1.71
C ASN A 82 6.53 -4.03 -2.67
N LEU A 83 6.78 -4.12 -3.97
CA LEU A 83 6.03 -3.37 -4.97
C LEU A 83 4.56 -3.80 -5.04
N ILE A 84 4.26 -5.10 -5.01
CA ILE A 84 2.89 -5.62 -5.00
C ILE A 84 2.13 -5.10 -3.77
N GLU A 85 2.76 -5.13 -2.62
CA GLU A 85 2.21 -4.63 -1.36
C GLU A 85 1.90 -3.13 -1.43
N LEU A 86 2.85 -2.31 -1.90
CA LEU A 86 2.67 -0.88 -2.07
C LEU A 86 1.54 -0.54 -3.04
N TYR A 87 1.49 -1.21 -4.20
CA TYR A 87 0.41 -1.01 -5.17
C TYR A 87 -0.94 -1.43 -4.61
N SER A 88 -1.00 -2.55 -3.89
CA SER A 88 -2.25 -3.04 -3.27
C SER A 88 -2.78 -2.05 -2.24
N MET A 89 -1.91 -1.42 -1.47
CA MET A 89 -2.25 -0.40 -0.47
C MET A 89 -2.83 0.86 -1.13
N MET A 90 -2.27 1.31 -2.26
CA MET A 90 -2.69 2.52 -2.97
C MET A 90 -3.92 2.31 -3.87
N LEU A 91 -4.21 1.07 -4.25
CA LEU A 91 -5.22 0.72 -5.25
C LEU A 91 -6.64 1.12 -4.82
N LEU A 92 -7.05 0.74 -3.61
CA LEU A 92 -8.42 0.98 -3.14
C LEU A 92 -8.70 2.45 -2.84
N PRO A 93 -7.84 3.19 -2.11
CA PRO A 93 -8.02 4.63 -1.94
C PRO A 93 -8.12 5.38 -3.28
N GLY A 94 -7.24 5.07 -4.23
CA GLY A 94 -7.30 5.64 -5.57
C GLY A 94 -8.61 5.34 -6.31
N ALA A 95 -9.06 4.09 -6.26
CA ALA A 95 -10.32 3.67 -6.86
C ALA A 95 -11.54 4.36 -6.22
N CYS A 96 -11.52 4.56 -4.91
CA CYS A 96 -12.59 5.29 -4.20
C CYS A 96 -12.70 6.74 -4.66
N VAL A 97 -11.58 7.44 -4.84
CA VAL A 97 -11.59 8.83 -5.34
C VAL A 97 -12.14 8.93 -6.76
N ILE A 98 -11.75 8.00 -7.64
CA ILE A 98 -12.26 7.94 -9.01
C ILE A 98 -13.79 7.71 -9.01
N THR A 99 -14.24 6.74 -8.22
CA THR A 99 -15.65 6.39 -8.09
C THR A 99 -16.46 7.56 -7.55
N PHE A 100 -15.97 8.23 -6.50
CA PHE A 100 -16.60 9.43 -5.95
C PHE A 100 -16.71 10.55 -6.97
N GLY A 101 -15.63 10.87 -7.67
CA GLY A 101 -15.62 11.92 -8.71
C GLY A 101 -16.61 11.64 -9.82
N LYS A 102 -16.76 10.35 -10.21
CA LYS A 102 -17.74 9.92 -11.21
C LYS A 102 -19.17 10.05 -10.69
N MET A 103 -19.46 9.58 -9.49
CA MET A 103 -20.80 9.67 -8.88
C MET A 103 -21.26 11.12 -8.70
N VAL A 104 -20.39 12.02 -8.27
CA VAL A 104 -20.72 13.45 -8.11
C VAL A 104 -21.01 14.09 -9.46
N ARG A 105 -20.26 13.75 -10.49
CA ARG A 105 -20.50 14.22 -11.85
C ARG A 105 -21.86 13.76 -12.36
N ASP A 106 -22.17 12.48 -12.22
CA ASP A 106 -23.41 11.91 -12.72
C ASP A 106 -24.63 12.53 -12.02
N ARG A 107 -24.58 12.75 -10.71
CA ARG A 107 -25.61 13.47 -9.95
C ARG A 107 -25.77 14.93 -10.36
N LYS A 108 -24.70 15.64 -10.67
CA LYS A 108 -24.77 17.02 -11.18
C LYS A 108 -25.45 17.06 -12.56
N CYS A 109 -25.14 16.09 -13.40
CA CYS A 109 -25.80 15.96 -14.70
C CYS A 109 -27.30 15.67 -14.56
N GLU A 110 -27.70 14.77 -13.69
CA GLU A 110 -29.11 14.47 -13.39
C GLU A 110 -29.86 15.69 -12.83
N ALA A 111 -29.24 16.42 -11.90
CA ALA A 111 -29.84 17.61 -11.29
C ALA A 111 -30.05 18.78 -12.30
N GLN A 112 -29.19 18.84 -13.34
CA GLN A 112 -29.32 19.83 -14.44
C GLN A 112 -30.18 19.34 -15.60
N ALA A 113 -30.65 18.10 -15.58
CA ALA A 113 -31.39 17.43 -16.66
C ALA A 113 -32.86 17.85 -16.81
N GLY A 114 -33.21 19.10 -16.53
CA GLY A 114 -34.41 19.72 -17.13
C GLY A 114 -34.18 19.91 -18.62
N SER A 115 -34.74 19.00 -19.40
CA SER A 115 -34.99 18.99 -20.87
C SER A 115 -33.89 19.30 -21.91
N THR A 116 -32.73 19.88 -21.56
CA THR A 116 -31.68 20.24 -22.55
C THR A 116 -30.28 19.71 -22.22
N ALA A 117 -30.13 18.99 -21.14
CA ALA A 117 -28.83 18.71 -20.50
C ALA A 117 -28.07 17.49 -21.04
N LEU A 118 -28.71 16.59 -21.78
CA LEU A 118 -28.04 15.43 -22.37
C LEU A 118 -26.92 15.80 -23.33
N THR A 119 -27.09 16.93 -24.04
CA THR A 119 -26.10 17.43 -25.01
C THR A 119 -24.92 18.14 -24.32
N VAL A 120 -25.15 18.78 -23.17
CA VAL A 120 -24.13 19.53 -22.44
C VAL A 120 -23.19 18.57 -21.68
N CYS A 121 -23.70 17.48 -21.07
CA CYS A 121 -22.90 16.52 -20.36
C CYS A 121 -22.00 15.66 -21.28
N SER A 122 -22.42 15.41 -22.51
CA SER A 122 -21.62 14.71 -23.52
C SER A 122 -20.57 15.61 -24.20
N GLY A 123 -20.78 16.92 -24.25
CA GLY A 123 -19.91 17.87 -24.94
C GLY A 123 -18.73 18.40 -24.14
N VAL A 124 -18.75 18.28 -22.80
CA VAL A 124 -17.68 18.83 -21.91
C VAL A 124 -16.44 17.92 -21.83
N ASP A 125 -16.55 16.67 -22.22
CA ASP A 125 -15.51 15.65 -21.94
C ASP A 125 -14.50 15.44 -23.08
N SER A 126 -14.46 16.29 -24.10
CA SER A 126 -13.58 16.07 -25.26
C SER A 126 -12.10 16.45 -25.05
N ARG A 127 -11.70 17.04 -23.91
CA ARG A 127 -10.40 17.72 -23.81
C ARG A 127 -9.30 17.05 -22.98
N SER A 128 -9.57 16.04 -22.16
CA SER A 128 -8.50 15.33 -21.42
C SER A 128 -8.97 13.98 -20.90
N PHE A 129 -8.13 12.95 -21.09
CA PHE A 129 -8.32 11.62 -20.53
C PHE A 129 -8.54 11.64 -19.00
N THR A 130 -7.80 12.49 -18.29
CA THR A 130 -7.92 12.67 -16.84
C THR A 130 -9.27 13.28 -16.43
N ALA A 131 -9.82 14.21 -17.21
CA ALA A 131 -11.13 14.81 -16.95
C ALA A 131 -12.27 13.80 -17.11
N ARG A 132 -12.11 12.87 -18.03
CA ARG A 132 -13.08 11.81 -18.28
C ARG A 132 -13.12 10.77 -17.17
N PHE A 133 -11.94 10.41 -16.61
CA PHE A 133 -11.83 9.38 -15.57
C PHE A 133 -12.15 9.90 -14.16
N PHE A 134 -11.60 11.05 -13.79
CA PHE A 134 -11.65 11.55 -12.40
C PHE A 134 -12.80 12.50 -12.10
N GLY A 135 -13.40 13.11 -13.10
CA GLY A 135 -14.27 14.26 -12.86
C GLY A 135 -13.51 15.45 -12.23
N ARG A 136 -14.15 16.62 -12.14
CA ARG A 136 -13.52 17.83 -11.58
C ARG A 136 -13.21 17.67 -10.08
N GLU A 137 -14.18 17.19 -9.33
CA GLU A 137 -14.08 16.99 -7.86
C GLU A 137 -13.06 15.91 -7.52
N GLY A 138 -13.08 14.77 -8.24
CA GLY A 138 -12.12 13.69 -8.02
C GLY A 138 -10.67 14.10 -8.27
N ARG A 139 -10.42 14.96 -9.27
CA ARG A 139 -9.07 15.51 -9.52
C ARG A 139 -8.58 16.38 -8.37
N THR A 140 -9.45 17.21 -7.80
CA THR A 140 -9.08 18.08 -6.67
C THR A 140 -8.70 17.24 -5.45
N ILE A 141 -9.51 16.21 -5.14
CA ILE A 141 -9.21 15.30 -4.03
C ILE A 141 -7.91 14.53 -4.29
N PHE A 142 -7.74 14.00 -5.49
CA PHE A 142 -6.53 13.25 -5.84
C PHE A 142 -5.26 14.13 -5.79
N ALA A 143 -5.36 15.38 -6.22
CA ALA A 143 -4.27 16.34 -6.11
C ALA A 143 -3.94 16.67 -4.64
N ALA A 144 -4.96 16.88 -3.80
CA ALA A 144 -4.77 17.11 -2.37
C ALA A 144 -4.12 15.90 -1.69
N MET A 145 -4.58 14.68 -1.97
CA MET A 145 -3.98 13.45 -1.47
C MET A 145 -2.52 13.33 -1.92
N GLY A 146 -2.23 13.62 -3.20
CA GLY A 146 -0.87 13.59 -3.73
C GLY A 146 0.06 14.59 -3.05
N ILE A 147 -0.42 15.80 -2.79
CA ILE A 147 0.36 16.82 -2.07
C ILE A 147 0.66 16.37 -0.64
N LEU A 148 -0.35 15.89 0.08
CA LEU A 148 -0.17 15.39 1.46
C LEU A 148 0.77 14.19 1.49
N PHE A 149 0.67 13.29 0.51
CA PHE A 149 1.56 12.14 0.39
C PHE A 149 3.03 12.58 0.17
N VAL A 150 3.26 13.53 -0.74
CA VAL A 150 4.62 14.04 -1.00
C VAL A 150 5.19 14.75 0.23
N ILE A 151 4.37 15.55 0.94
CA ILE A 151 4.79 16.19 2.18
C ILE A 151 5.13 15.13 3.25
N GLY A 152 4.25 14.14 3.45
CA GLY A 152 4.49 13.03 4.38
C GLY A 152 5.75 12.27 4.05
N LEU A 153 5.93 11.90 2.77
CA LEU A 153 7.15 11.22 2.31
C LEU A 153 8.42 12.05 2.58
N GLY A 154 8.36 13.36 2.33
CA GLY A 154 9.48 14.25 2.64
C GLY A 154 9.82 14.32 4.12
N ILE A 155 8.81 14.37 4.99
CA ILE A 155 9.00 14.38 6.45
C ILE A 155 9.58 13.04 6.91
N CYS A 156 9.04 11.91 6.45
CA CYS A 156 9.55 10.58 6.79
C CYS A 156 11.00 10.41 6.33
N PHE A 157 11.31 10.78 5.09
CA PHE A 157 12.67 10.71 4.57
C PHE A 157 13.64 11.59 5.36
N TRP A 158 13.22 12.82 5.72
CA TRP A 158 14.03 13.70 6.55
C TRP A 158 14.24 13.12 7.94
N ALA A 159 13.20 12.61 8.60
CA ALA A 159 13.29 12.00 9.92
C ALA A 159 14.23 10.79 9.92
N GLU A 160 14.13 9.92 8.90
CA GLU A 160 14.99 8.76 8.75
C GLU A 160 16.47 9.15 8.58
N SER A 161 16.73 10.22 7.84
CA SER A 161 18.09 10.72 7.61
C SER A 161 18.78 11.27 8.87
N GLN A 162 18.00 11.62 9.92
CA GLN A 162 18.56 12.08 11.20
C GLN A 162 19.16 10.94 12.04
N GLY A 163 18.83 9.70 11.71
CA GLY A 163 19.22 8.53 12.48
C GLY A 163 18.44 8.38 13.80
N ASN A 164 18.71 7.30 14.50
CA ASN A 164 18.08 6.98 15.78
C ASN A 164 19.09 7.15 16.93
N PRO A 165 18.84 8.04 17.92
CA PRO A 165 19.78 8.26 19.02
C PRO A 165 20.04 6.99 19.84
N ALA A 166 19.07 6.10 19.99
CA ALA A 166 19.26 4.84 20.70
C ALA A 166 20.25 3.90 20.00
N LEU A 167 20.27 3.90 18.65
CA LEU A 167 21.26 3.12 17.90
C LEU A 167 22.66 3.76 17.97
N ALA A 168 22.74 5.08 18.05
CA ALA A 168 24.00 5.78 18.26
C ALA A 168 24.60 5.46 19.65
N GLU A 169 23.78 5.41 20.70
CA GLU A 169 24.20 5.00 22.05
C GLU A 169 24.67 3.54 22.08
N ALA A 170 24.09 2.66 21.25
CA ALA A 170 24.54 1.28 21.09
C ALA A 170 25.83 1.14 20.27
N GLY A 171 26.42 2.24 19.79
CA GLY A 171 27.67 2.25 19.03
C GLY A 171 27.55 1.82 17.57
N LEU A 172 26.32 1.79 17.02
CA LEU A 172 26.08 1.41 15.64
C LEU A 172 26.29 2.61 14.70
N SER A 173 26.97 2.37 13.60
CA SER A 173 27.18 3.37 12.55
C SER A 173 25.88 3.66 11.81
N GLN A 174 25.47 4.93 11.73
CA GLN A 174 24.24 5.40 11.08
C GLN A 174 24.53 6.33 9.88
N SER A 175 25.61 6.06 9.16
CA SER A 175 26.01 6.89 8.01
C SER A 175 24.97 6.98 6.89
N MET A 176 24.01 6.05 6.86
CA MET A 176 22.95 5.96 5.86
C MET A 176 21.53 6.15 6.43
N GLY A 177 21.42 6.71 7.61
CA GLY A 177 20.14 6.83 8.36
C GLY A 177 19.94 5.71 9.37
N SER A 178 18.75 5.60 9.95
CA SER A 178 18.49 4.60 10.99
C SER A 178 18.58 3.16 10.49
N MET A 179 18.27 2.90 9.24
CA MET A 179 18.39 1.58 8.59
C MET A 179 17.76 0.44 9.41
N GLU A 180 16.54 0.66 9.89
CA GLU A 180 15.76 -0.32 10.62
C GLU A 180 14.74 -1.03 9.73
N GLY A 181 14.44 -2.30 10.04
CA GLY A 181 13.40 -3.05 9.35
C GLY A 181 13.68 -3.28 7.86
N LYS A 182 12.76 -2.88 6.99
CA LYS A 182 12.88 -3.10 5.54
C LYS A 182 13.82 -2.15 4.82
N GLU A 183 14.22 -1.05 5.44
CA GLU A 183 15.22 -0.10 4.94
C GLU A 183 16.55 -0.78 4.63
N VAL A 184 16.95 -1.74 5.48
CA VAL A 184 18.18 -2.55 5.30
C VAL A 184 18.13 -3.36 4.01
N ARG A 185 16.95 -3.80 3.59
CA ARG A 185 16.79 -4.69 2.42
C ARG A 185 16.44 -3.95 1.13
N PHE A 186 15.61 -2.91 1.22
CA PHE A 186 15.05 -2.22 0.06
C PHE A 186 15.51 -0.77 -0.07
N GLY A 187 16.24 -0.27 0.92
CA GLY A 187 16.65 1.14 0.99
C GLY A 187 15.56 2.05 1.51
N VAL A 188 15.95 3.25 1.95
CA VAL A 188 15.07 4.23 2.61
C VAL A 188 13.90 4.65 1.70
N ALA A 189 14.16 4.94 0.43
CA ALA A 189 13.14 5.47 -0.47
C ALA A 189 11.92 4.53 -0.65
N GLN A 190 12.14 3.22 -0.80
CA GLN A 190 11.05 2.25 -0.97
C GLN A 190 10.32 1.97 0.34
N SER A 191 11.01 2.02 1.44
CA SER A 191 10.42 1.77 2.76
C SER A 191 9.54 2.92 3.21
N GLU A 192 9.98 4.15 2.98
CA GLU A 192 9.25 5.37 3.38
C GLU A 192 7.95 5.60 2.60
N ILE A 193 7.83 5.09 1.37
CA ILE A 193 6.56 5.13 0.62
C ILE A 193 5.45 4.44 1.41
N GLY A 194 5.75 3.30 2.06
CA GLY A 194 4.79 2.60 2.90
C GLY A 194 4.42 3.38 4.16
N ARG A 195 5.37 4.04 4.81
CA ARG A 195 5.13 4.86 6.01
C ARG A 195 4.34 6.13 5.70
N ALA A 196 4.62 6.79 4.59
CA ALA A 196 3.92 8.01 4.21
C ALA A 196 2.43 7.81 3.89
N HIS A 197 2.01 6.56 3.68
CA HIS A 197 0.61 6.23 3.39
C HIS A 197 -0.20 5.92 4.67
N VAL A 198 0.43 5.43 5.72
CA VAL A 198 -0.18 5.13 7.02
C VAL A 198 -0.20 6.37 7.89
#